data_2cd74c8de40d8293e990754f6c46b972
#
_entry.id   2cd74c8de40d8293e990754f6c46b972
#
_cell.length_a   1.000
_cell.length_b   1.000
_cell.length_c   1.000
_cell.angle_alpha   90.00
_cell.angle_beta   90.00
_cell.angle_gamma   90.00
#
_symmetry.space_group_name_H-M   'P 1'
#
loop_
_entity.id
_entity.type
_entity.pdbx_description
1 polymer ?
#
loop_
_entity_poly.entity_id
_entity_poly.type
_entity_poly.pdbx_seq_one_letter_code
_entity_poly.pdbx_strand_id
1 'polypeptide(L)'
;MDKLAFVALASVKEQAKVRASITNSMANASTVGFKESFEAATSAVKITGPGFSRFQPALVLEDVVKLSPGAIMETGRALDISMSKSTVLGIQAADGTTAFTRRGDLRVSGAGLLENMAG
;
A
#
# COMPACT_ATOMS: atom_id res chain seq x y z
N MET A 1 22.83 -28.94 4.51
CA MET A 1 21.62 -28.63 5.33
C MET A 1 21.34 -27.14 5.42
N ASP A 2 22.35 -26.26 5.41
CA ASP A 2 22.16 -24.82 5.52
C ASP A 2 21.31 -24.16 4.44
N LYS A 3 21.35 -24.67 3.20
CA LYS A 3 20.58 -24.09 2.08
C LYS A 3 19.07 -24.24 2.26
N LEU A 4 18.64 -25.34 2.84
CA LEU A 4 17.22 -25.61 3.10
C LEU A 4 16.70 -24.72 4.25
N ALA A 5 17.53 -24.49 5.26
CA ALA A 5 17.23 -23.57 6.35
C ALA A 5 17.09 -22.12 5.86
N PHE A 6 17.97 -21.67 4.94
CA PHE A 6 17.86 -20.34 4.34
C PHE A 6 16.60 -20.14 3.51
N VAL A 7 16.22 -21.15 2.71
CA VAL A 7 14.97 -21.08 1.91
C VAL A 7 13.76 -21.09 2.83
N ALA A 8 13.77 -21.92 3.87
CA ALA A 8 12.69 -21.93 4.85
C ALA A 8 12.57 -20.58 5.60
N LEU A 9 13.69 -20.00 6.01
CA LEU A 9 13.69 -18.69 6.67
C LEU A 9 13.18 -17.57 5.73
N ALA A 10 13.56 -17.60 4.45
CA ALA A 10 13.09 -16.63 3.47
C ALA A 10 11.56 -16.74 3.27
N SER A 11 11.02 -17.95 3.17
CA SER A 11 9.57 -18.14 3.05
C SER A 11 8.79 -17.73 4.32
N VAL A 12 9.34 -17.94 5.50
CA VAL A 12 8.72 -17.47 6.76
C VAL A 12 8.70 -15.93 6.83
N LYS A 13 9.79 -15.27 6.43
CA LYS A 13 9.86 -13.81 6.37
C LYS A 13 8.85 -13.24 5.37
N GLU A 14 8.70 -13.88 4.23
CA GLU A 14 7.73 -13.47 3.22
C GLU A 14 6.29 -13.62 3.71
N GLN A 15 5.97 -14.76 4.34
CA GLN A 15 4.66 -14.95 4.95
C GLN A 15 4.37 -13.91 6.05
N ALA A 16 5.38 -13.49 6.82
CA ALA A 16 5.22 -12.46 7.82
C ALA A 16 4.86 -11.10 7.20
N LYS A 17 5.49 -10.73 6.08
CA LYS A 17 5.17 -9.51 5.33
C LYS A 17 3.76 -9.53 4.75
N VAL A 18 3.39 -10.61 4.07
CA VAL A 18 2.05 -10.78 3.52
C VAL A 18 1.00 -10.68 4.63
N ARG A 19 1.24 -11.31 5.78
CA ARG A 19 0.34 -11.22 6.93
C ARG A 19 0.24 -9.79 7.46
N ALA A 20 1.35 -9.06 7.55
CA ALA A 20 1.36 -7.66 7.97
C ALA A 20 0.55 -6.77 7.00
N SER A 21 0.70 -6.96 5.69
CA SER A 21 -0.07 -6.26 4.67
C SER A 21 -1.56 -6.53 4.78
N ILE A 22 -1.96 -7.80 4.92
CA ILE A 22 -3.36 -8.18 5.11
C ILE A 22 -3.93 -7.55 6.40
N THR A 23 -3.17 -7.59 7.50
CA THR A 23 -3.61 -7.00 8.77
C THR A 23 -3.79 -5.49 8.65
N ASN A 24 -2.87 -4.80 7.97
CA ASN A 24 -2.99 -3.37 7.69
C ASN A 24 -4.23 -3.06 6.82
N SER A 25 -4.45 -3.86 5.77
CA SER A 25 -5.62 -3.70 4.89
C SER A 25 -6.93 -3.95 5.65
N MET A 26 -6.98 -4.93 6.53
CA MET A 26 -8.14 -5.18 7.40
C MET A 26 -8.38 -4.04 8.40
N ALA A 27 -7.32 -3.55 9.03
CA ALA A 27 -7.43 -2.43 9.98
C ALA A 27 -7.94 -1.16 9.31
N ASN A 28 -7.62 -0.95 8.03
CA ASN A 28 -8.00 0.23 7.27
C ASN A 28 -9.18 0.00 6.31
N ALA A 29 -9.87 -1.14 6.39
CA ALA A 29 -10.97 -1.48 5.46
C ALA A 29 -12.11 -0.46 5.46
N SER A 30 -12.37 0.20 6.59
CA SER A 30 -13.37 1.27 6.74
C SER A 30 -12.78 2.68 6.62
N THR A 31 -11.48 2.82 6.41
CA THR A 31 -10.83 4.14 6.28
C THR A 31 -11.14 4.75 4.92
N VAL A 32 -11.71 5.95 4.93
CA VAL A 32 -12.06 6.69 3.69
C VAL A 32 -10.78 6.96 2.88
N GLY A 33 -10.84 6.61 1.59
CA GLY A 33 -9.72 6.83 0.67
C GLY A 33 -8.53 5.86 0.85
N PHE A 34 -8.63 4.88 1.75
CA PHE A 34 -7.60 3.85 1.87
C PHE A 34 -7.41 3.09 0.56
N LYS A 35 -6.17 2.87 0.19
CA LYS A 35 -5.79 2.05 -0.97
C LYS A 35 -4.83 0.96 -0.51
N GLU A 36 -5.19 -0.26 -0.89
CA GLU A 36 -4.37 -1.41 -0.64
C GLU A 36 -3.07 -1.31 -1.43
N SER A 37 -1.93 -1.45 -0.75
CA SER A 37 -0.64 -1.63 -1.41
C SER A 37 -0.34 -3.12 -1.51
N PHE A 38 -0.06 -3.58 -2.71
CA PHE A 38 0.42 -4.92 -2.94
C PHE A 38 1.95 -4.89 -3.00
N GLU A 39 2.59 -5.50 -2.02
CA GLU A 39 3.94 -5.98 -2.27
C GLU A 39 3.82 -7.13 -3.28
N ALA A 40 4.48 -6.99 -4.42
CA ALA A 40 4.44 -8.01 -5.46
C ALA A 40 4.89 -9.36 -4.89
N ALA A 41 4.08 -10.38 -5.13
CA ALA A 41 4.35 -11.72 -4.67
C ALA A 41 5.72 -12.19 -5.16
N THR A 42 6.51 -12.74 -4.27
CA THR A 42 7.77 -13.40 -4.61
C THR A 42 7.54 -14.52 -5.60
N SER A 43 8.05 -14.35 -6.80
CA SER A 43 8.08 -15.40 -7.80
C SER A 43 9.27 -16.30 -7.54
N ALA A 44 9.03 -17.61 -7.42
CA ALA A 44 10.13 -18.57 -7.32
C ALA A 44 10.85 -18.67 -8.67
N VAL A 45 12.04 -18.10 -8.76
CA VAL A 45 12.86 -18.21 -9.96
C VAL A 45 13.72 -19.45 -9.88
N LYS A 46 13.62 -20.32 -10.90
CA LYS A 46 14.49 -21.49 -11.05
C LYS A 46 15.83 -21.05 -11.64
N ILE A 47 16.87 -21.12 -10.84
CA ILE A 47 18.23 -20.89 -11.31
C ILE A 47 18.85 -22.23 -11.66
N THR A 48 19.30 -22.38 -12.92
CA THR A 48 19.93 -23.59 -13.44
C THR A 48 21.37 -23.28 -13.81
N GLY A 49 22.31 -24.08 -13.35
CA GLY A 49 23.73 -24.01 -13.71
C GLY A 49 24.29 -25.40 -13.98
N PRO A 50 25.56 -25.50 -14.46
CA PRO A 50 26.20 -26.80 -14.71
C PRO A 50 26.19 -27.66 -13.45
N GLY A 51 25.43 -28.76 -13.48
CA GLY A 51 25.35 -29.73 -12.39
C GLY A 51 24.46 -29.34 -11.20
N PHE A 52 23.73 -28.21 -11.25
CA PHE A 52 22.76 -27.85 -10.20
C PHE A 52 21.52 -27.14 -10.73
N SER A 53 20.43 -27.34 -10.04
CA SER A 53 19.20 -26.57 -10.23
C SER A 53 18.61 -26.27 -8.85
N ARG A 54 18.25 -25.01 -8.62
CA ARG A 54 17.60 -24.60 -7.36
C ARG A 54 16.53 -23.54 -7.61
N PHE A 55 15.53 -23.52 -6.76
CA PHE A 55 14.57 -22.43 -6.70
C PHE A 55 15.08 -21.37 -5.70
N GLN A 56 15.10 -20.12 -6.13
CA GLN A 56 15.42 -18.99 -5.28
C GLN A 56 14.27 -18.02 -5.32
N PRO A 57 13.76 -17.56 -4.17
CA PRO A 57 12.77 -16.50 -4.17
C PRO A 57 13.44 -15.23 -4.72
N ALA A 58 12.91 -14.71 -5.82
CA ALA A 58 13.29 -13.40 -6.33
C ALA A 58 12.26 -12.39 -5.82
N LEU A 59 12.71 -11.44 -5.03
CA LEU A 59 11.90 -10.29 -4.64
C LEU A 59 11.81 -9.35 -5.84
N VAL A 60 10.63 -9.21 -6.40
CA VAL A 60 10.28 -8.05 -7.22
C VAL A 60 9.54 -7.09 -6.30
N LEU A 61 10.27 -6.15 -5.72
CA LEU A 61 9.72 -5.07 -4.92
C LEU A 61 9.19 -3.99 -5.89
N GLU A 62 7.97 -4.14 -6.32
CA GLU A 62 7.21 -3.01 -6.80
C GLU A 62 6.12 -2.74 -5.76
N ASP A 63 6.24 -1.61 -5.06
CA ASP A 63 5.21 -1.10 -4.18
C ASP A 63 4.07 -0.55 -5.05
N VAL A 64 3.20 -1.44 -5.48
CA VAL A 64 2.10 -1.13 -6.39
C VAL A 64 0.86 -0.82 -5.56
N VAL A 65 0.53 0.47 -5.49
CA VAL A 65 -0.73 0.91 -4.89
C VAL A 65 -1.87 0.72 -5.87
N LYS A 66 -2.88 -0.05 -5.48
CA LYS A 66 -4.07 -0.29 -6.28
C LYS A 66 -4.98 0.94 -6.27
N LEU A 67 -4.90 1.75 -7.31
CA LEU A 67 -5.69 3.00 -7.44
C LEU A 67 -7.10 2.81 -8.01
N SER A 68 -7.58 1.58 -8.22
CA SER A 68 -8.94 1.33 -8.72
C SER A 68 -9.99 2.03 -7.83
N PRO A 69 -11.04 2.64 -8.41
CA PRO A 69 -12.07 3.32 -7.64
C PRO A 69 -12.84 2.32 -6.76
N GLY A 70 -13.23 2.76 -5.56
CA GLY A 70 -14.16 2.07 -4.68
C GLY A 70 -15.59 2.60 -4.85
N ALA A 71 -16.49 2.17 -3.98
CA ALA A 71 -17.84 2.72 -3.90
C ALA A 71 -17.79 4.21 -3.51
N ILE A 72 -18.60 5.00 -4.17
CA ILE A 72 -18.78 6.42 -3.85
C ILE A 72 -19.98 6.53 -2.91
N MET A 73 -19.80 7.24 -1.80
CA MET A 73 -20.87 7.55 -0.85
C MET A 73 -21.16 9.05 -0.88
N GLU A 74 -22.41 9.41 -1.03
CA GLU A 74 -22.86 10.80 -0.86
C GLU A 74 -22.90 11.14 0.63
N THR A 75 -22.14 12.15 1.04
CA THR A 75 -22.05 12.58 2.43
C THR A 75 -22.88 13.85 2.71
N GLY A 76 -23.24 14.59 1.68
CA GLY A 76 -23.93 15.88 1.78
C GLY A 76 -23.03 17.03 2.28
N ARG A 77 -21.74 16.80 2.51
CA ARG A 77 -20.80 17.84 2.95
C ARG A 77 -20.17 18.54 1.75
N ALA A 78 -20.14 19.86 1.77
CA ALA A 78 -19.66 20.69 0.65
C ALA A 78 -18.16 20.52 0.35
N LEU A 79 -17.36 20.10 1.35
CA LEU A 79 -15.91 19.94 1.20
C LEU A 79 -15.48 18.50 1.01
N ASP A 80 -16.40 17.55 0.92
CA ASP A 80 -16.08 16.17 0.62
C ASP A 80 -15.95 16.00 -0.90
N ILE A 81 -14.79 15.56 -1.34
CA ILE A 81 -14.49 15.34 -2.75
C ILE A 81 -14.24 13.86 -3.03
N SER A 82 -14.79 13.37 -4.12
CA SER A 82 -14.50 12.03 -4.63
C SER A 82 -13.57 12.14 -5.84
N MET A 83 -12.44 11.45 -5.76
CA MET A 83 -11.45 11.44 -6.84
C MET A 83 -11.75 10.35 -7.85
N SER A 84 -11.79 10.73 -9.13
CA SER A 84 -12.05 9.79 -10.22
C SER A 84 -10.82 8.94 -10.54
N LYS A 85 -11.05 7.70 -10.99
CA LYS A 85 -10.04 6.76 -11.51
C LYS A 85 -8.76 6.70 -10.64
N SER A 86 -7.62 7.08 -11.21
CA SER A 86 -6.29 6.98 -10.61
C SER A 86 -5.74 8.32 -10.11
N THR A 87 -6.59 9.35 -9.96
CA THR A 87 -6.15 10.66 -9.45
C THR A 87 -5.88 10.61 -7.95
N VAL A 88 -4.91 11.39 -7.51
CA VAL A 88 -4.55 11.58 -6.10
C VAL A 88 -4.52 13.07 -5.78
N LEU A 89 -4.77 13.41 -4.54
CA LEU A 89 -4.63 14.76 -4.01
C LEU A 89 -3.24 14.95 -3.45
N GLY A 90 -2.51 15.96 -3.91
CA GLY A 90 -1.25 16.38 -3.30
C GLY A 90 -1.54 17.23 -2.07
N ILE A 91 -0.91 16.89 -0.96
CA ILE A 91 -0.97 17.63 0.30
C ILE A 91 0.44 17.96 0.77
N GLN A 92 0.57 19.03 1.52
CA GLN A 92 1.81 19.35 2.21
C GLN A 92 1.78 18.68 3.58
N ALA A 93 2.74 17.80 3.86
CA ALA A 93 2.88 17.18 5.17
C ALA A 93 3.46 18.18 6.18
N ALA A 94 3.35 17.87 7.48
CA ALA A 94 3.80 18.74 8.56
C ALA A 94 5.30 19.07 8.51
N ASP A 95 6.10 18.21 7.89
CA ASP A 95 7.55 18.42 7.64
C ASP A 95 7.86 19.26 6.40
N GLY A 96 6.82 19.76 5.70
CA GLY A 96 6.94 20.53 4.46
C GLY A 96 7.10 19.70 3.19
N THR A 97 7.17 18.38 3.27
CA THR A 97 7.24 17.50 2.10
C THR A 97 5.87 17.37 1.42
N THR A 98 5.88 17.05 0.12
CA THR A 98 4.66 16.76 -0.62
C THR A 98 4.31 15.29 -0.44
N ALA A 99 3.12 15.03 0.12
CA ALA A 99 2.53 13.70 0.21
C ALA A 99 1.31 13.59 -0.72
N PHE A 100 0.92 12.37 -1.05
CA PHE A 100 -0.24 12.11 -1.90
C PHE A 100 -1.26 11.27 -1.14
N THR A 101 -2.54 11.65 -1.26
CA THR A 101 -3.63 10.94 -0.61
C THR A 101 -4.81 10.76 -1.55
N ARG A 102 -5.65 9.76 -1.27
CA ARG A 102 -6.99 9.64 -1.88
C ARG A 102 -8.11 9.97 -0.90
N ARG A 103 -7.74 10.47 0.26
CA ARG A 103 -8.70 10.93 1.24
C ARG A 103 -9.27 12.27 0.81
N GLY A 104 -10.57 12.35 0.67
CA GLY A 104 -11.27 13.53 0.16
C GLY A 104 -12.20 14.18 1.19
N ASP A 105 -12.14 13.77 2.46
CA ASP A 105 -12.86 14.37 3.57
C ASP A 105 -12.09 15.58 4.09
N LEU A 106 -12.40 16.75 3.52
CA LEU A 106 -11.68 17.99 3.80
C LEU A 106 -12.43 18.85 4.83
N ARG A 107 -11.67 19.68 5.52
CA ARG A 107 -12.19 20.74 6.41
C ARG A 107 -11.34 21.99 6.34
N VAL A 108 -11.90 23.10 6.75
CA VAL A 108 -11.11 24.34 6.95
C VAL A 108 -10.72 24.41 8.41
N SER A 109 -9.42 24.54 8.68
CA SER A 109 -8.88 24.71 10.02
C SER A 109 -9.19 26.09 10.60
N GLY A 110 -8.96 26.29 11.88
CA GLY A 110 -9.10 27.60 12.54
C GLY A 110 -8.16 28.69 11.99
N ALA A 111 -7.08 28.27 11.30
CA ALA A 111 -6.15 29.17 10.61
C ALA A 111 -6.57 29.47 9.17
N GLY A 112 -7.71 28.96 8.69
CA GLY A 112 -8.19 29.16 7.33
C GLY A 112 -7.52 28.26 6.29
N LEU A 113 -6.75 27.24 6.70
CA LEU A 113 -6.12 26.29 5.81
C LEU A 113 -7.06 25.12 5.51
N LEU A 114 -6.99 24.60 4.29
CA LEU A 114 -7.70 23.39 3.92
C LEU A 114 -6.86 22.17 4.36
N GLU A 115 -7.41 21.32 5.20
CA GLU A 115 -6.75 20.14 5.74
C GLU A 115 -7.67 18.91 5.62
N ASN A 116 -7.09 17.73 5.58
CA ASN A 116 -7.86 16.49 5.64
C ASN A 116 -8.21 16.15 7.10
N MET A 117 -9.14 15.21 7.32
CA MET A 117 -9.57 14.84 8.67
C MET A 117 -8.52 14.02 9.44
N ALA A 118 -7.39 13.67 8.83
CA ALA A 118 -6.30 12.99 9.51
C ALA A 118 -5.31 13.98 10.19
N GLY A 119 -5.38 15.27 9.84
CA GLY A 119 -4.50 16.34 10.36
C GLY A 119 -3.41 16.71 9.40
#